data_8c8bf443c239a418d848c28681474277
#
_entry.id   8c8bf443c239a418d848c28681474277
#
_cell.length_a   1.000
_cell.length_b   1.000
_cell.length_c   1.000
_cell.angle_alpha   90.00
_cell.angle_beta   90.00
_cell.angle_gamma   90.00
#
_symmetry.space_group_name_H-M   'P 1'
#
loop_
_entity.id
_entity.type
_entity.pdbx_description
1 polymer ?
#
loop_
_entity_poly.entity_id
_entity_poly.type
_entity_poly.pdbx_seq_one_letter_code
_entity_poly.pdbx_strand_id
1 'polypeptide(L)'
;MTPETIRPTPEQIDALAERYESVKQELNEKKAEFESIEQEAIAMVTQYGMVPPYAEKSRRLRGHLAELTVTKGDTLTVNDDRVTDLKEALEANGRGEFFGRLFTLRSKYEVVEGATDALKTEPLPKRLAEKVLNLWGRCITVRSKKPSLKVVIAGSNTPAKKGRKQ
;
A
#
# COMPACT_ATOMS: atom_id res chain seq x y z
N MET A 1 -43.21 31.97 12.73
CA MET A 1 -43.68 31.08 11.64
C MET A 1 -42.64 30.01 11.46
N THR A 2 -42.91 28.82 11.92
CA THR A 2 -42.07 27.63 11.70
C THR A 2 -42.26 27.17 10.24
N PRO A 3 -41.21 26.94 9.46
CA PRO A 3 -41.38 26.42 8.10
C PRO A 3 -42.04 25.03 8.17
N GLU A 4 -43.18 24.89 7.49
CA GLU A 4 -43.81 23.58 7.30
C GLU A 4 -42.82 22.67 6.57
N THR A 5 -42.36 21.64 7.25
CA THR A 5 -41.54 20.61 6.65
C THR A 5 -42.42 19.79 5.74
N ILE A 6 -42.41 20.10 4.44
CA ILE A 6 -43.14 19.35 3.41
C ILE A 6 -42.55 17.92 3.38
N ARG A 7 -43.31 16.95 3.85
CA ARG A 7 -42.89 15.53 3.78
C ARG A 7 -42.96 15.07 2.33
N PRO A 8 -41.92 14.34 1.85
CA PRO A 8 -41.96 13.79 0.49
C PRO A 8 -43.09 12.79 0.34
N THR A 9 -43.70 12.78 -0.84
CA THR A 9 -44.77 11.79 -1.17
C THR A 9 -44.14 10.41 -1.42
N PRO A 10 -44.88 9.31 -1.25
CA PRO A 10 -44.40 7.96 -1.58
C PRO A 10 -43.82 7.86 -2.98
N GLU A 11 -44.47 8.47 -3.97
CA GLU A 11 -44.02 8.46 -5.37
C GLU A 11 -42.66 9.18 -5.55
N GLN A 12 -42.43 10.25 -4.79
CA GLN A 12 -41.14 10.95 -4.83
C GLN A 12 -40.03 10.10 -4.20
N ILE A 13 -40.36 9.33 -3.18
CA ILE A 13 -39.40 8.41 -2.53
C ILE A 13 -39.04 7.27 -3.49
N ASP A 14 -40.08 6.69 -4.14
CA ASP A 14 -39.89 5.58 -5.10
C ASP A 14 -39.05 6.03 -6.29
N ALA A 15 -39.37 7.16 -6.89
CA ALA A 15 -38.61 7.74 -8.00
C ALA A 15 -37.15 8.04 -7.64
N LEU A 16 -36.91 8.51 -6.41
CA LEU A 16 -35.55 8.72 -5.92
C LEU A 16 -34.79 7.41 -5.73
N ALA A 17 -35.47 6.37 -5.21
CA ALA A 17 -34.89 5.06 -5.01
C ALA A 17 -34.51 4.39 -6.34
N GLU A 18 -35.39 4.43 -7.34
CA GLU A 18 -35.10 3.93 -8.68
C GLU A 18 -33.92 4.64 -9.33
N ARG A 19 -33.89 5.97 -9.24
CA ARG A 19 -32.76 6.77 -9.74
C ARG A 19 -31.46 6.43 -9.03
N TYR A 20 -31.50 6.22 -7.72
CA TYR A 20 -30.34 5.84 -6.93
C TYR A 20 -29.78 4.48 -7.38
N GLU A 21 -30.62 3.46 -7.53
CA GLU A 21 -30.17 2.14 -7.99
C GLU A 21 -29.63 2.17 -9.41
N SER A 22 -30.26 2.91 -10.34
CA SER A 22 -29.74 3.10 -11.70
C SER A 22 -28.33 3.70 -11.71
N VAL A 23 -28.12 4.82 -11.00
CA VAL A 23 -26.82 5.48 -10.93
C VAL A 23 -25.76 4.59 -10.23
N LYS A 24 -26.17 3.82 -9.22
CA LYS A 24 -25.30 2.86 -8.54
C LYS A 24 -24.86 1.72 -9.46
N GLN A 25 -25.76 1.22 -10.30
CA GLN A 25 -25.44 0.21 -11.31
C GLN A 25 -24.45 0.76 -12.35
N GLU A 26 -24.69 1.94 -12.91
CA GLU A 26 -23.79 2.61 -13.84
C GLU A 26 -22.39 2.82 -13.22
N LEU A 27 -22.34 3.24 -11.95
CA LEU A 27 -21.09 3.39 -11.22
C LEU A 27 -20.32 2.07 -11.08
N ASN A 28 -21.02 0.97 -10.82
CA ASN A 28 -20.41 -0.35 -10.70
C ASN A 28 -19.87 -0.84 -12.04
N GLU A 29 -20.60 -0.64 -13.13
CA GLU A 29 -20.18 -0.96 -14.48
C GLU A 29 -18.91 -0.17 -14.86
N LYS A 30 -18.91 1.15 -14.58
CA LYS A 30 -17.74 2.00 -14.82
C LYS A 30 -16.53 1.64 -13.96
N LYS A 31 -16.75 1.18 -12.73
CA LYS A 31 -15.66 0.66 -11.89
C LYS A 31 -15.06 -0.62 -12.46
N ALA A 32 -15.89 -1.55 -12.93
CA ALA A 32 -15.42 -2.79 -13.54
C ALA A 32 -14.63 -2.52 -14.83
N GLU A 33 -15.13 -1.62 -15.69
CA GLU A 33 -14.40 -1.16 -16.88
C GLU A 33 -13.05 -0.54 -16.52
N PHE A 34 -13.03 0.35 -15.53
CA PHE A 34 -11.80 0.97 -15.06
C PHE A 34 -10.79 -0.04 -14.52
N GLU A 35 -11.24 -1.01 -13.71
CA GLU A 35 -10.36 -2.08 -13.17
C GLU A 35 -9.79 -2.95 -14.30
N SER A 36 -10.57 -3.23 -15.34
CA SER A 36 -10.10 -3.98 -16.51
C SER A 36 -8.99 -3.23 -17.26
N ILE A 37 -9.19 -1.93 -17.52
CA ILE A 37 -8.20 -1.07 -18.18
C ILE A 37 -6.93 -0.93 -17.32
N GLU A 38 -7.09 -0.78 -15.99
CA GLU A 38 -5.97 -0.71 -15.06
C GLU A 38 -5.13 -2.00 -15.11
N GLN A 39 -5.77 -3.16 -15.11
CA GLN A 39 -5.09 -4.46 -15.18
C GLN A 39 -4.37 -4.64 -16.51
N GLU A 40 -4.99 -4.27 -17.63
CA GLU A 40 -4.37 -4.31 -18.95
C GLU A 40 -3.12 -3.40 -19.00
N ALA A 41 -3.22 -2.18 -18.50
CA ALA A 41 -2.10 -1.25 -18.43
C ALA A 41 -0.96 -1.77 -17.55
N ILE A 42 -1.29 -2.35 -16.39
CA ILE A 42 -0.30 -2.98 -15.50
C ILE A 42 0.39 -4.16 -16.18
N ALA A 43 -0.36 -5.02 -16.87
CA ALA A 43 0.19 -6.15 -17.61
C ALA A 43 1.14 -5.67 -18.73
N MET A 44 0.73 -4.68 -19.52
CA MET A 44 1.53 -4.09 -20.58
C MET A 44 2.83 -3.50 -20.06
N VAL A 45 2.79 -2.69 -18.98
CA VAL A 45 4.00 -2.12 -18.37
C VAL A 45 4.88 -3.20 -17.75
N THR A 46 4.29 -4.24 -17.16
CA THR A 46 5.04 -5.35 -16.57
C THR A 46 5.79 -6.15 -17.63
N GLN A 47 5.20 -6.34 -18.80
CA GLN A 47 5.76 -7.11 -19.91
C GLN A 47 6.81 -6.31 -20.70
N TYR A 48 6.51 -5.07 -21.04
CA TYR A 48 7.29 -4.28 -21.99
C TYR A 48 8.00 -3.07 -21.36
N GLY A 49 7.69 -2.73 -20.11
CA GLY A 49 8.27 -1.57 -19.43
C GLY A 49 9.73 -1.78 -19.05
N MET A 50 10.52 -0.73 -19.18
CA MET A 50 11.91 -0.68 -18.73
C MET A 50 12.00 -0.27 -17.26
N VAL A 51 13.02 -0.80 -16.55
CA VAL A 51 13.34 -0.38 -15.17
C VAL A 51 14.13 0.93 -15.26
N PRO A 52 13.64 2.04 -14.71
CA PRO A 52 14.39 3.29 -14.69
C PRO A 52 15.67 3.15 -13.84
N PRO A 53 16.74 3.87 -14.16
CA PRO A 53 17.90 3.99 -13.28
C PRO A 53 17.43 4.45 -11.87
N TYR A 54 17.95 3.81 -10.82
CA TYR A 54 17.64 4.12 -9.41
C TYR A 54 16.22 3.80 -8.93
N ALA A 55 15.42 3.03 -9.68
CA ALA A 55 14.04 2.69 -9.32
C ALA A 55 13.71 1.20 -9.50
N GLU A 56 14.43 0.32 -8.77
CA GLU A 56 14.34 -1.14 -8.90
C GLU A 56 12.92 -1.72 -8.81
N LYS A 57 12.03 -1.06 -8.05
CA LYS A 57 10.64 -1.51 -7.83
C LYS A 57 9.65 -0.93 -8.84
N SER A 58 10.11 -0.13 -9.80
CA SER A 58 9.25 0.53 -10.78
C SER A 58 9.59 0.10 -12.20
N ARG A 59 8.58 0.03 -13.06
CA ARG A 59 8.74 -0.13 -14.51
C ARG A 59 8.01 0.99 -15.22
N ARG A 60 8.57 1.47 -16.32
CA ARG A 60 7.99 2.53 -17.15
C ARG A 60 7.82 2.08 -18.59
N LEU A 61 6.71 2.48 -19.16
CA LEU A 61 6.42 2.35 -20.58
C LEU A 61 6.02 3.72 -21.11
N ARG A 62 6.71 4.19 -22.15
CA ARG A 62 6.48 5.52 -22.74
C ARG A 62 5.83 5.39 -24.09
N GLY A 63 4.70 6.04 -24.28
CA GLY A 63 4.07 6.30 -25.57
C GLY A 63 4.43 7.69 -26.10
N HIS A 64 3.77 8.13 -27.17
CA HIS A 64 3.97 9.47 -27.74
C HIS A 64 3.39 10.58 -26.87
N LEU A 65 2.23 10.35 -26.24
CA LEU A 65 1.48 11.34 -25.47
C LEU A 65 1.37 10.99 -23.97
N ALA A 66 1.72 9.77 -23.59
CA ALA A 66 1.55 9.30 -22.23
C ALA A 66 2.73 8.46 -21.74
N GLU A 67 2.96 8.49 -20.44
CA GLU A 67 3.89 7.61 -19.73
C GLU A 67 3.12 6.84 -18.66
N LEU A 68 3.25 5.52 -18.69
CA LEU A 68 2.71 4.61 -17.69
C LEU A 68 3.83 4.15 -16.77
N THR A 69 3.64 4.24 -15.46
CA THR A 69 4.59 3.74 -14.47
C THR A 69 3.87 2.80 -13.52
N VAL A 70 4.38 1.59 -13.38
CA VAL A 70 3.91 0.60 -12.40
C VAL A 70 4.97 0.45 -11.33
N THR A 71 4.55 0.61 -10.08
CA THR A 71 5.41 0.42 -8.90
C THR A 71 4.90 -0.77 -8.08
N LYS A 72 5.79 -1.72 -7.79
CA LYS A 72 5.53 -2.84 -6.87
C LYS A 72 6.00 -2.45 -5.47
N GLY A 73 5.19 -2.75 -4.49
CA GLY A 73 5.53 -2.52 -3.09
C GLY A 73 5.04 -3.66 -2.21
N ASP A 74 5.65 -3.80 -1.03
CA ASP A 74 5.24 -4.75 -0.03
C ASP A 74 4.72 -4.00 1.21
N THR A 75 3.79 -4.62 1.93
CA THR A 75 3.35 -4.16 3.24
C THR A 75 3.87 -5.15 4.27
N LEU A 76 4.58 -4.64 5.27
CA LEU A 76 4.99 -5.43 6.43
C LEU A 76 3.90 -5.29 7.49
N THR A 77 3.30 -6.40 7.90
CA THR A 77 2.35 -6.44 9.01
C THR A 77 3.03 -7.13 10.18
N VAL A 78 3.00 -6.49 11.34
CA VAL A 78 3.60 -6.99 12.57
C VAL A 78 2.62 -7.92 13.28
N ASN A 79 3.13 -9.04 13.81
CA ASN A 79 2.44 -9.90 14.76
C ASN A 79 2.98 -9.56 16.16
N ASP A 80 2.22 -8.76 16.89
CA ASP A 80 2.64 -8.24 18.21
C ASP A 80 2.92 -9.35 19.23
N ASP A 81 2.19 -10.47 19.17
CA ASP A 81 2.37 -11.61 20.09
C ASP A 81 3.76 -12.29 19.93
N ARG A 82 4.39 -12.12 18.76
CA ARG A 82 5.70 -12.72 18.44
C ARG A 82 6.87 -11.74 18.54
N VAL A 83 6.59 -10.45 18.64
CA VAL A 83 7.64 -9.42 18.75
C VAL A 83 8.41 -9.55 20.05
N THR A 84 7.73 -9.95 21.13
CA THR A 84 8.34 -10.15 22.46
C THR A 84 9.44 -11.21 22.40
N ASP A 85 9.22 -12.34 21.74
CA ASP A 85 10.22 -13.41 21.59
C ASP A 85 11.51 -12.91 20.93
N LEU A 86 11.38 -12.05 19.92
CA LEU A 86 12.52 -11.44 19.21
C LEU A 86 13.25 -10.43 20.11
N LYS A 87 12.50 -9.61 20.86
CA LYS A 87 13.06 -8.65 21.80
C LYS A 87 13.90 -9.35 22.86
N GLU A 88 13.34 -10.35 23.55
CA GLU A 88 14.02 -11.14 24.56
C GLU A 88 15.28 -11.82 24.01
N ALA A 89 15.23 -12.37 22.79
CA ALA A 89 16.37 -13.00 22.16
C ALA A 89 17.51 -12.01 21.89
N LEU A 90 17.22 -10.76 21.55
CA LEU A 90 18.22 -9.72 21.33
C LEU A 90 18.78 -9.19 22.66
N GLU A 91 17.93 -8.94 23.66
CA GLU A 91 18.33 -8.47 24.98
C GLU A 91 19.24 -9.48 25.69
N ALA A 92 18.90 -10.78 25.66
CA ALA A 92 19.70 -11.85 26.24
C ALA A 92 21.12 -11.98 25.62
N ASN A 93 21.34 -11.42 24.43
CA ASN A 93 22.62 -11.40 23.73
C ASN A 93 23.27 -9.99 23.74
N GLY A 94 22.79 -9.06 24.56
CA GLY A 94 23.36 -7.70 24.69
C GLY A 94 23.12 -6.83 23.44
N ARG A 95 22.11 -7.16 22.63
CA ARG A 95 21.77 -6.46 21.38
C ARG A 95 20.40 -5.74 21.42
N GLY A 96 19.99 -5.32 22.62
CA GLY A 96 18.69 -4.64 22.81
C GLY A 96 18.52 -3.38 21.95
N GLU A 97 19.59 -2.59 21.75
CA GLU A 97 19.54 -1.40 20.88
C GLU A 97 19.18 -1.72 19.44
N PHE A 98 19.58 -2.90 18.94
CA PHE A 98 19.23 -3.34 17.60
C PHE A 98 17.73 -3.55 17.43
N PHE A 99 17.02 -3.96 18.50
CA PHE A 99 15.56 -4.06 18.47
C PHE A 99 14.90 -2.73 18.11
N GLY A 100 15.39 -1.60 18.65
CA GLY A 100 14.88 -0.25 18.34
C GLY A 100 15.11 0.18 16.89
N ARG A 101 16.05 -0.46 16.18
CA ARG A 101 16.24 -0.25 14.71
C ARG A 101 15.28 -1.08 13.85
N LEU A 102 14.63 -2.09 14.43
CA LEU A 102 13.68 -2.96 13.74
C LEU A 102 12.24 -2.51 13.97
N PHE A 103 11.93 -2.11 15.20
CA PHE A 103 10.58 -1.79 15.63
C PHE A 103 10.52 -0.50 16.41
N THR A 104 9.42 0.23 16.24
CA THR A 104 9.04 1.33 17.14
C THR A 104 7.72 0.96 17.83
N LEU A 105 7.60 1.28 19.10
CA LEU A 105 6.38 1.08 19.87
C LEU A 105 5.61 2.39 19.93
N ARG A 106 4.38 2.38 19.38
CA ARG A 106 3.39 3.44 19.60
C ARG A 106 2.23 2.85 20.41
N SER A 107 1.04 2.66 19.81
CA SER A 107 -0.03 1.84 20.42
C SER A 107 0.20 0.35 20.23
N LYS A 108 0.99 -0.02 19.22
CA LYS A 108 1.49 -1.36 18.89
C LYS A 108 2.84 -1.25 18.18
N TYR A 109 3.52 -2.38 18.01
CA TYR A 109 4.80 -2.39 17.32
C TYR A 109 4.64 -2.08 15.83
N GLU A 110 5.50 -1.19 15.33
CA GLU A 110 5.59 -0.86 13.91
C GLU A 110 7.02 -1.12 13.43
N VAL A 111 7.15 -1.59 12.20
CA VAL A 111 8.46 -1.79 11.57
C VAL A 111 9.06 -0.44 11.21
N VAL A 112 10.31 -0.23 11.61
CA VAL A 112 11.07 0.98 11.27
C VAL A 112 11.47 0.93 9.78
N GLU A 113 11.48 2.08 9.13
CA GLU A 113 11.98 2.19 7.75
C GLU A 113 13.45 1.72 7.68
N GLY A 114 13.77 0.91 6.67
CA GLY A 114 15.11 0.31 6.53
C GLY A 114 15.41 -0.89 7.44
N ALA A 115 14.44 -1.38 8.24
CA ALA A 115 14.65 -2.52 9.13
C ALA A 115 15.14 -3.79 8.41
N THR A 116 14.65 -4.05 7.20
CA THR A 116 15.08 -5.19 6.38
C THR A 116 16.54 -5.09 5.94
N ASP A 117 17.04 -3.89 5.71
CA ASP A 117 18.45 -3.67 5.36
C ASP A 117 19.31 -3.72 6.60
N ALA A 118 18.82 -3.21 7.74
CA ALA A 118 19.48 -3.36 9.03
C ALA A 118 19.70 -4.83 9.40
N LEU A 119 18.73 -5.72 9.16
CA LEU A 119 18.87 -7.16 9.40
C LEU A 119 19.98 -7.81 8.57
N LYS A 120 20.26 -7.32 7.37
CA LYS A 120 21.31 -7.84 6.49
C LYS A 120 22.68 -7.31 6.83
N THR A 121 22.77 -6.09 7.34
CA THR A 121 24.04 -5.36 7.54
C THR A 121 24.54 -5.41 8.98
N GLU A 122 23.68 -5.77 9.95
CA GLU A 122 24.08 -5.85 11.35
C GLU A 122 25.06 -6.99 11.60
N PRO A 123 26.24 -6.73 12.16
CA PRO A 123 27.24 -7.75 12.46
C PRO A 123 26.83 -8.58 13.67
N LEU A 124 26.02 -9.61 13.45
CA LEU A 124 25.59 -10.56 14.48
C LEU A 124 26.43 -11.85 14.43
N PRO A 125 26.69 -12.51 15.57
CA PRO A 125 27.24 -13.86 15.59
C PRO A 125 26.35 -14.81 14.79
N LYS A 126 26.92 -15.71 13.98
CA LYS A 126 26.20 -16.58 13.04
C LYS A 126 24.96 -17.26 13.64
N ARG A 127 25.12 -17.88 14.84
CA ARG A 127 23.97 -18.53 15.53
C ARG A 127 22.87 -17.56 15.92
N LEU A 128 23.24 -16.34 16.31
CA LEU A 128 22.26 -15.30 16.67
C LEU A 128 21.59 -14.76 15.41
N ALA A 129 22.32 -14.53 14.33
CA ALA A 129 21.76 -14.10 13.04
C ALA A 129 20.68 -15.06 12.54
N GLU A 130 20.95 -16.37 12.55
CA GLU A 130 19.97 -17.39 12.15
C GLU A 130 18.72 -17.38 13.05
N LYS A 131 18.91 -17.25 14.38
CA LYS A 131 17.80 -17.16 15.33
C LYS A 131 16.97 -15.90 15.10
N VAL A 132 17.62 -14.74 14.90
CA VAL A 132 16.95 -13.45 14.65
C VAL A 132 16.14 -13.48 13.35
N LEU A 133 16.70 -14.02 12.27
CA LEU A 133 15.99 -14.14 10.99
C LEU A 133 14.78 -15.07 11.10
N ASN A 134 14.88 -16.18 11.83
CA ASN A 134 13.76 -17.09 12.05
C ASN A 134 12.64 -16.40 12.86
N LEU A 135 12.99 -15.72 13.95
CA LEU A 135 12.01 -14.99 14.78
C LEU A 135 11.41 -13.81 14.01
N TRP A 136 12.19 -13.08 13.23
CA TRP A 136 11.69 -12.01 12.35
C TRP A 136 10.62 -12.54 11.38
N GLY A 137 10.89 -13.67 10.72
CA GLY A 137 9.92 -14.29 9.81
C GLY A 137 8.61 -14.72 10.50
N ARG A 138 8.62 -14.92 11.82
CA ARG A 138 7.41 -15.19 12.62
C ARG A 138 6.68 -13.92 13.07
N CYS A 139 7.42 -12.83 13.29
CA CYS A 139 6.86 -11.53 13.71
C CYS A 139 6.21 -10.77 12.56
N ILE A 140 6.68 -10.98 11.33
CA ILE A 140 6.32 -10.17 10.17
C ILE A 140 5.59 -11.00 9.13
N THR A 141 4.42 -10.52 8.73
CA THR A 141 3.75 -11.03 7.55
C THR A 141 3.97 -10.05 6.39
N VAL A 142 4.65 -10.51 5.35
CA VAL A 142 4.84 -9.74 4.13
C VAL A 142 3.65 -9.97 3.21
N ARG A 143 2.94 -8.88 2.87
CA ARG A 143 1.88 -8.92 1.86
C ARG A 143 2.29 -8.05 0.68
N SER A 144 2.36 -8.63 -0.49
CA SER A 144 2.57 -7.86 -1.71
C SER A 144 1.39 -6.91 -1.91
N LYS A 145 1.68 -5.63 -2.03
CA LYS A 145 0.66 -4.65 -2.39
C LYS A 145 0.22 -4.87 -3.82
N LYS A 146 -1.08 -4.63 -4.08
CA LYS A 146 -1.56 -4.50 -5.46
C LYS A 146 -0.65 -3.48 -6.17
N PRO A 147 -0.10 -3.78 -7.35
CA PRO A 147 0.74 -2.84 -8.08
C PRO A 147 0.00 -1.51 -8.27
N SER A 148 0.68 -0.39 -8.07
CA SER A 148 0.11 0.92 -8.33
C SER A 148 0.48 1.36 -9.74
N LEU A 149 -0.52 1.79 -10.51
CA LEU A 149 -0.35 2.38 -11.83
C LEU A 149 -0.38 3.91 -11.72
N LYS A 150 0.60 4.57 -12.31
CA LYS A 150 0.61 6.02 -12.51
C LYS A 150 0.61 6.30 -14.01
N VAL A 151 -0.34 7.10 -14.44
CA VAL A 151 -0.47 7.59 -15.84
C VAL A 151 -0.16 9.07 -15.86
N VAL A 152 0.73 9.48 -16.75
CA VAL A 152 1.04 10.90 -17.02
C VAL A 152 0.78 11.15 -18.50
N ILE A 153 -0.15 12.07 -18.79
CA ILE A 153 -0.51 12.47 -20.15
C ILE A 153 0.09 13.86 -20.40
N ALA A 154 0.81 14.02 -21.48
CA ALA A 154 1.39 15.31 -21.87
C ALA A 154 0.24 16.33 -22.12
N GLY A 155 0.29 17.48 -21.44
CA GLY A 155 -0.74 18.53 -21.56
C GLY A 155 -1.93 18.41 -20.62
N SER A 156 -2.06 17.34 -19.82
CA SER A 156 -3.07 17.28 -18.76
C SER A 156 -2.55 17.98 -17.51
N ASN A 157 -3.14 19.14 -17.17
CA ASN A 157 -2.94 19.79 -15.87
C ASN A 157 -3.66 19.00 -14.77
N THR A 158 -3.16 17.81 -14.46
CA THR A 158 -3.62 17.09 -13.27
C THR A 158 -2.92 17.73 -12.06
N PRO A 159 -3.63 18.41 -11.15
CA PRO A 159 -3.01 19.01 -9.98
C PRO A 159 -2.32 17.91 -9.17
N ALA A 160 -1.01 18.06 -8.95
CA ALA A 160 -0.25 17.16 -8.11
C ALA A 160 -0.97 17.04 -6.75
N LYS A 161 -1.40 15.83 -6.38
CA LYS A 161 -1.88 15.57 -5.01
C LYS A 161 -0.76 15.96 -4.07
N LYS A 162 -0.91 17.11 -3.39
CA LYS A 162 -0.04 17.52 -2.29
C LYS A 162 -0.06 16.38 -1.27
N GLY A 163 1.07 15.69 -1.13
CA GLY A 163 1.25 14.68 -0.11
C GLY A 163 0.86 15.26 1.25
N ARG A 164 -0.09 14.65 1.93
CA ARG A 164 -0.35 14.92 3.34
C ARG A 164 0.92 14.52 4.10
N LYS A 165 1.71 15.52 4.48
CA LYS A 165 2.68 15.37 5.56
C LYS A 165 1.86 15.23 6.85
N GLN A 166 1.99 14.13 7.51
CA GLN A 166 1.80 13.98 8.95
C GLN A 166 3.06 13.37 9.51
#